data_2ee75e3ff861c87363db59de832d3c2c
#
_entry.id   2ee75e3ff861c87363db59de832d3c2c
#
_cell.length_a   1.000
_cell.length_b   1.000
_cell.length_c   1.000
_cell.angle_alpha   90.00
_cell.angle_beta   90.00
_cell.angle_gamma   90.00
#
_symmetry.space_group_name_H-M   'P 1'
#
loop_
_entity.id
_entity.type
_entity.pdbx_description
1 polymer ?
#
loop_
_entity_poly.entity_id
_entity_poly.type
_entity_poly.pdbx_seq_one_letter_code
_entity_poly.pdbx_strand_id
1 'polypeptide(L)'
;EILRCLVGSEMCIRDRNRWVKFVNRVLDETNPNYAKKFLLNLGYEAFFRGTKTIRANREKYNCNIPWLILFDPTDACNMHCVGCWSGTYGHKNNMSYEDMDKIVTQGKELGTYLYFMTGGEPTVRKNDILKLAEKHNDCMFGLFSNSTLIDEELCKKIVELGNITFLLSIEGTPETNDGRRGDGHYAAVMKAMDLLKQYGIIFGTSICYTRANVEAVTDEKFLRFIADKGARFGFYFHYMPVGQNAAPVSYTHLTLPTT
;
A
#
# COMPACT_ATOMS: atom_id res chain seq x y z
N GLU A 1 -1.04 12.46 -23.37
CA GLU A 1 -2.00 12.72 -24.48
C GLU A 1 -2.82 11.48 -24.81
N ILE A 2 -2.25 10.26 -24.97
CA ILE A 2 -2.99 9.04 -25.30
C ILE A 2 -4.06 8.69 -24.24
N LEU A 3 -3.77 8.85 -22.94
CA LEU A 3 -4.75 8.66 -21.86
C LEU A 3 -5.82 9.76 -21.83
N ARG A 4 -5.46 10.99 -22.18
CA ARG A 4 -6.41 12.10 -22.37
C ARG A 4 -7.32 11.84 -23.57
N CYS A 5 -6.81 11.23 -24.64
CA CYS A 5 -7.60 10.87 -25.83
C CYS A 5 -8.53 9.67 -25.60
N LEU A 6 -8.11 8.64 -24.83
CA LEU A 6 -8.98 7.49 -24.50
C LEU A 6 -10.13 7.86 -23.55
N VAL A 7 -9.97 8.95 -22.80
CA VAL A 7 -11.01 9.52 -21.94
C VAL A 7 -11.79 10.62 -22.68
N GLY A 8 -11.33 11.07 -23.84
CA GLY A 8 -11.64 12.40 -24.38
C GLY A 8 -12.80 12.55 -25.37
N SER A 9 -13.28 11.56 -26.08
CA SER A 9 -14.24 11.85 -27.14
C SER A 9 -15.72 11.87 -26.73
N GLU A 10 -16.11 11.14 -25.70
CA GLU A 10 -17.47 11.20 -25.15
C GLU A 10 -17.56 11.76 -23.71
N MET A 11 -16.43 11.86 -23.02
CA MET A 11 -16.35 12.35 -21.65
C MET A 11 -16.14 13.88 -21.55
N CYS A 12 -15.86 14.59 -22.65
CA CYS A 12 -15.79 16.07 -22.66
C CYS A 12 -17.10 16.73 -22.17
N ILE A 13 -18.25 16.05 -22.32
CA ILE A 13 -19.54 16.49 -21.75
C ILE A 13 -19.57 16.31 -20.22
N ARG A 14 -18.65 15.56 -19.63
CA ARG A 14 -18.57 15.24 -18.19
C ARG A 14 -17.39 15.86 -17.44
N ASP A 15 -16.75 16.91 -17.95
CA ASP A 15 -15.63 17.60 -17.29
C ASP A 15 -15.93 18.10 -15.85
N ARG A 16 -17.20 18.12 -15.47
CA ARG A 16 -17.64 18.43 -14.11
C ARG A 16 -17.66 17.19 -13.18
N ASN A 17 -17.43 15.96 -13.70
CA ASN A 17 -17.44 14.76 -12.89
C ASN A 17 -16.25 14.76 -11.92
N ARG A 18 -16.52 14.49 -10.65
CA ARG A 18 -15.50 14.50 -9.58
C ARG A 18 -14.38 13.48 -9.85
N TRP A 19 -14.71 12.33 -10.43
CA TRP A 19 -13.72 11.30 -10.76
C TRP A 19 -12.78 11.72 -11.89
N VAL A 20 -13.27 12.41 -12.91
CA VAL A 20 -12.43 12.95 -13.99
C VAL A 20 -11.44 13.98 -13.44
N LYS A 21 -11.92 14.88 -12.59
CA LYS A 21 -11.06 15.86 -11.91
C LYS A 21 -10.01 15.20 -11.03
N PHE A 22 -10.40 14.15 -10.30
CA PHE A 22 -9.49 13.37 -9.45
C PHE A 22 -8.41 12.70 -10.29
N VAL A 23 -8.78 11.97 -11.35
CA VAL A 23 -7.82 11.27 -12.23
C VAL A 23 -6.87 12.25 -12.89
N ASN A 24 -7.37 13.37 -13.43
CA ASN A 24 -6.53 14.40 -14.03
C ASN A 24 -5.53 14.96 -13.01
N ARG A 25 -5.99 15.31 -11.80
CA ARG A 25 -5.11 15.78 -10.73
C ARG A 25 -4.03 14.74 -10.38
N VAL A 26 -4.40 13.46 -10.25
CA VAL A 26 -3.43 12.39 -9.98
C VAL A 26 -2.39 12.30 -11.08
N LEU A 27 -2.79 12.39 -12.35
CA LEU A 27 -1.86 12.34 -13.48
C LEU A 27 -0.95 13.58 -13.55
N ASP A 28 -1.49 14.77 -13.27
CA ASP A 28 -0.73 16.03 -13.30
C ASP A 28 0.30 16.12 -12.15
N GLU A 29 -0.03 15.54 -10.98
CA GLU A 29 0.84 15.52 -9.79
C GLU A 29 1.81 14.33 -9.73
N THR A 30 1.69 13.35 -10.63
CA THR A 30 2.52 12.14 -10.64
C THR A 30 3.68 12.26 -11.63
N ASN A 31 4.87 11.75 -11.23
CA ASN A 31 6.03 11.68 -12.12
C ASN A 31 5.66 10.89 -13.40
N PRO A 32 5.93 11.40 -14.61
CA PRO A 32 5.50 10.76 -15.86
C PRO A 32 6.03 9.32 -16.06
N ASN A 33 7.30 9.06 -15.70
CA ASN A 33 7.88 7.72 -15.80
C ASN A 33 7.18 6.75 -14.82
N TYR A 34 7.00 7.20 -13.59
CA TYR A 34 6.29 6.45 -12.56
C TYR A 34 4.83 6.18 -12.95
N ALA A 35 4.09 7.20 -13.41
CA ALA A 35 2.70 7.06 -13.84
C ALA A 35 2.56 6.04 -14.97
N LYS A 36 3.43 6.10 -15.98
CA LYS A 36 3.44 5.16 -17.10
C LYS A 36 3.59 3.72 -16.64
N LYS A 37 4.61 3.45 -15.82
CA LYS A 37 4.90 2.08 -15.33
C LYS A 37 3.83 1.59 -14.35
N PHE A 38 3.37 2.44 -13.44
CA PHE A 38 2.27 2.15 -12.53
C PHE A 38 1.00 1.71 -13.28
N LEU A 39 0.62 2.47 -14.31
CA LEU A 39 -0.56 2.15 -15.12
C LEU A 39 -0.38 0.88 -15.94
N LEU A 40 0.80 0.65 -16.51
CA LEU A 40 1.08 -0.59 -17.25
C LEU A 40 1.04 -1.79 -16.31
N ASN A 41 1.71 -1.74 -15.17
CA ASN A 41 1.82 -2.90 -14.28
C ASN A 41 0.53 -3.18 -13.53
N LEU A 42 -0.10 -2.14 -12.94
CA LEU A 42 -1.36 -2.33 -12.24
C LEU A 42 -2.54 -2.48 -13.22
N GLY A 43 -2.66 -1.59 -14.18
CA GLY A 43 -3.81 -1.56 -15.10
C GLY A 43 -3.76 -2.70 -16.13
N TYR A 44 -2.69 -2.77 -16.91
CA TYR A 44 -2.60 -3.76 -17.98
C TYR A 44 -2.18 -5.14 -17.47
N GLU A 45 -1.04 -5.24 -16.74
CA GLU A 45 -0.52 -6.55 -16.34
C GLU A 45 -1.40 -7.19 -15.26
N ALA A 46 -1.71 -6.51 -14.15
CA ALA A 46 -2.47 -7.11 -13.06
C ALA A 46 -3.96 -7.21 -13.37
N PHE A 47 -4.63 -6.10 -13.78
CA PHE A 47 -6.09 -6.11 -13.93
C PHE A 47 -6.58 -6.63 -15.27
N PHE A 48 -5.84 -6.51 -16.36
CA PHE A 48 -6.30 -6.99 -17.66
C PHE A 48 -5.67 -8.35 -18.03
N ARG A 49 -4.36 -8.40 -18.30
CA ARG A 49 -3.67 -9.64 -18.72
C ARG A 49 -3.70 -10.72 -17.63
N GLY A 50 -3.36 -10.34 -16.40
CA GLY A 50 -3.33 -11.26 -15.26
C GLY A 50 -4.70 -11.85 -14.97
N THR A 51 -5.76 -11.04 -14.94
CA THR A 51 -7.13 -11.52 -14.71
C THR A 51 -7.56 -12.54 -15.77
N LYS A 52 -7.18 -12.34 -17.04
CA LYS A 52 -7.46 -13.32 -18.11
C LYS A 52 -6.75 -14.65 -17.84
N THR A 53 -5.47 -14.60 -17.47
CA THR A 53 -4.68 -15.79 -17.11
C THR A 53 -5.22 -16.50 -15.87
N ILE A 54 -5.60 -15.73 -14.84
CA ILE A 54 -6.22 -16.26 -13.62
C ILE A 54 -7.50 -17.05 -13.94
N ARG A 55 -8.37 -16.50 -14.80
CA ARG A 55 -9.62 -17.18 -15.18
C ARG A 55 -9.33 -18.51 -15.87
N ALA A 56 -8.41 -18.54 -16.84
CA ALA A 56 -8.01 -19.78 -17.52
C ALA A 56 -7.40 -20.81 -16.56
N ASN A 57 -6.55 -20.37 -15.63
CA ASN A 57 -5.93 -21.24 -14.64
C ASN A 57 -6.94 -21.75 -13.59
N ARG A 58 -7.96 -20.98 -13.22
CA ARG A 58 -9.06 -21.47 -12.36
C ARG A 58 -9.79 -22.67 -12.98
N GLU A 59 -10.09 -22.60 -14.25
CA GLU A 59 -10.72 -23.72 -14.98
C GLU A 59 -9.76 -24.90 -15.06
N LYS A 60 -8.51 -24.66 -15.46
CA LYS A 60 -7.49 -25.72 -15.62
C LYS A 60 -7.20 -26.48 -14.35
N TYR A 61 -7.07 -25.79 -13.21
CA TYR A 61 -6.67 -26.38 -11.94
C TYR A 61 -7.85 -26.65 -11.01
N ASN A 62 -9.06 -26.27 -11.39
CA ASN A 62 -10.27 -26.39 -10.58
C ASN A 62 -10.12 -25.80 -9.17
N CYS A 63 -9.45 -24.66 -9.05
CA CYS A 63 -9.21 -23.98 -7.78
C CYS A 63 -9.24 -22.45 -7.96
N ASN A 64 -9.38 -21.73 -6.85
CA ASN A 64 -9.32 -20.28 -6.86
C ASN A 64 -7.87 -19.80 -6.95
N ILE A 65 -7.56 -18.94 -7.92
CA ILE A 65 -6.25 -18.30 -8.08
C ILE A 65 -6.34 -16.86 -7.55
N PRO A 66 -5.47 -16.46 -6.62
CA PRO A 66 -5.47 -15.10 -6.08
C PRO A 66 -5.00 -14.09 -7.14
N TRP A 67 -5.63 -12.92 -7.17
CA TRP A 67 -5.19 -11.81 -8.02
C TRP A 67 -4.16 -10.91 -7.34
N LEU A 68 -3.99 -11.08 -6.03
CA LEU A 68 -3.03 -10.41 -5.17
C LEU A 68 -2.44 -11.43 -4.20
N ILE A 69 -1.13 -11.39 -4.02
CA ILE A 69 -0.41 -12.16 -2.99
C ILE A 69 0.19 -11.17 -1.98
N LEU A 70 -0.05 -11.44 -0.69
CA LEU A 70 0.56 -10.70 0.41
C LEU A 70 1.55 -11.62 1.12
N PHE A 71 2.76 -11.13 1.37
CA PHE A 71 3.79 -11.86 2.10
C PHE A 71 4.65 -10.91 2.94
N ASP A 72 5.36 -11.50 3.91
CA ASP A 72 6.21 -10.77 4.85
C ASP A 72 7.69 -11.02 4.53
N PRO A 73 8.41 -10.05 3.96
CA PRO A 73 9.85 -10.19 3.68
C PRO A 73 10.67 -10.40 4.96
N THR A 74 10.18 -9.87 6.08
CA THR A 74 10.83 -9.92 7.38
C THR A 74 9.82 -9.65 8.49
N ASP A 75 10.04 -10.21 9.67
CA ASP A 75 9.35 -9.80 10.90
C ASP A 75 10.16 -8.75 11.70
N ALA A 76 11.37 -8.39 11.24
CA ALA A 76 12.17 -7.34 11.83
C ALA A 76 11.49 -5.96 11.62
N CYS A 77 11.45 -5.18 12.69
CA CYS A 77 10.92 -3.82 12.69
C CYS A 77 11.80 -2.92 13.56
N ASN A 78 11.92 -1.67 13.13
CA ASN A 78 12.62 -0.64 13.90
C ASN A 78 11.70 0.12 14.88
N MET A 79 10.47 -0.39 15.10
CA MET A 79 9.46 0.18 15.99
C MET A 79 8.83 -0.87 16.89
N HIS A 80 8.20 -0.41 17.99
CA HIS A 80 7.52 -1.24 18.98
C HIS A 80 6.11 -0.72 19.28
N CYS A 81 5.26 -0.70 18.26
CA CYS A 81 3.91 -0.15 18.35
C CYS A 81 3.03 -0.94 19.35
N VAL A 82 2.20 -0.23 20.11
CA VAL A 82 1.24 -0.84 21.04
C VAL A 82 0.27 -1.74 20.29
N GLY A 83 0.14 -2.98 20.73
CA GLY A 83 -0.75 -3.97 20.13
C GLY A 83 -0.34 -4.39 18.71
N CYS A 84 0.92 -4.29 18.33
CA CYS A 84 1.41 -4.77 17.05
C CYS A 84 1.40 -6.30 17.03
N TRP A 85 0.65 -6.89 16.10
CA TRP A 85 0.58 -8.34 15.95
C TRP A 85 1.93 -8.96 15.55
N SER A 86 2.71 -8.27 14.70
CA SER A 86 4.04 -8.71 14.28
C SER A 86 5.06 -8.69 15.42
N GLY A 87 4.90 -7.81 16.42
CA GLY A 87 5.78 -7.73 17.58
C GLY A 87 5.80 -8.98 18.44
N THR A 88 4.80 -9.86 18.31
CA THR A 88 4.72 -11.13 19.06
C THR A 88 5.67 -12.20 18.53
N TYR A 89 6.18 -12.07 17.31
CA TYR A 89 7.04 -13.08 16.65
C TYR A 89 8.54 -12.91 16.95
N GLY A 90 8.94 -11.86 17.68
CA GLY A 90 10.30 -11.69 18.18
C GLY A 90 11.33 -11.18 17.20
N HIS A 91 10.90 -10.68 16.03
CA HIS A 91 11.72 -9.99 15.03
C HIS A 91 12.97 -10.76 14.52
N LYS A 92 12.86 -12.09 14.38
CA LYS A 92 14.01 -12.95 14.04
C LYS A 92 13.92 -13.61 12.67
N ASN A 93 12.74 -13.66 12.07
CA ASN A 93 12.52 -14.38 10.82
C ASN A 93 12.68 -13.45 9.63
N ASN A 94 13.41 -13.95 8.64
CA ASN A 94 13.61 -13.27 7.37
C ASN A 94 13.38 -14.26 6.24
N MET A 95 12.58 -13.87 5.26
CA MET A 95 12.46 -14.62 4.01
C MET A 95 13.74 -14.44 3.18
N SER A 96 14.25 -15.48 2.55
CA SER A 96 15.38 -15.35 1.63
C SER A 96 14.95 -14.56 0.37
N TYR A 97 15.91 -13.91 -0.30
CA TYR A 97 15.63 -13.26 -1.58
C TYR A 97 15.12 -14.28 -2.62
N GLU A 98 15.70 -15.48 -2.62
CA GLU A 98 15.35 -16.59 -3.50
C GLU A 98 13.89 -17.05 -3.30
N ASP A 99 13.40 -17.05 -2.06
CA ASP A 99 12.00 -17.40 -1.77
C ASP A 99 11.04 -16.30 -2.22
N MET A 100 11.39 -15.02 -1.99
CA MET A 100 10.62 -13.89 -2.53
C MET A 100 10.54 -13.95 -4.07
N ASP A 101 11.66 -14.22 -4.72
CA ASP A 101 11.74 -14.36 -6.18
C ASP A 101 10.88 -15.52 -6.70
N LYS A 102 10.90 -16.67 -6.00
CA LYS A 102 10.03 -17.82 -6.33
C LYS A 102 8.55 -17.49 -6.20
N ILE A 103 8.14 -16.81 -5.11
CA ILE A 103 6.75 -16.39 -4.90
C ILE A 103 6.28 -15.56 -6.09
N VAL A 104 7.08 -14.56 -6.49
CA VAL A 104 6.70 -13.68 -7.60
C VAL A 104 6.71 -14.44 -8.93
N THR A 105 7.72 -15.27 -9.19
CA THR A 105 7.84 -16.05 -10.43
C THR A 105 6.64 -17.00 -10.59
N GLN A 106 6.34 -17.80 -9.58
CA GLN A 106 5.21 -18.74 -9.61
C GLN A 106 3.84 -18.02 -9.63
N GLY A 107 3.73 -16.90 -8.92
CA GLY A 107 2.52 -16.07 -8.97
C GLY A 107 2.25 -15.55 -10.39
N LYS A 108 3.27 -15.11 -11.12
CA LYS A 108 3.15 -14.68 -12.52
C LYS A 108 2.69 -15.80 -13.45
N GLU A 109 3.18 -17.03 -13.27
CA GLU A 109 2.73 -18.21 -14.03
C GLU A 109 1.23 -18.45 -13.84
N LEU A 110 0.71 -18.15 -12.66
CA LEU A 110 -0.72 -18.24 -12.34
C LEU A 110 -1.54 -17.02 -12.80
N GLY A 111 -0.87 -15.90 -13.15
CA GLY A 111 -1.50 -14.67 -13.59
C GLY A 111 -1.53 -13.56 -12.53
N THR A 112 -0.87 -13.74 -11.38
CA THR A 112 -0.80 -12.72 -10.33
C THR A 112 0.37 -11.78 -10.59
N TYR A 113 0.07 -10.47 -10.70
CA TYR A 113 1.06 -9.40 -10.96
C TYR A 113 1.02 -8.30 -9.89
N LEU A 114 0.19 -8.45 -8.86
CA LEU A 114 0.11 -7.52 -7.74
C LEU A 114 0.55 -8.23 -6.46
N TYR A 115 1.52 -7.65 -5.77
CA TYR A 115 2.09 -8.19 -4.54
C TYR A 115 2.08 -7.12 -3.46
N PHE A 116 1.60 -7.49 -2.28
CA PHE A 116 1.72 -6.65 -1.10
C PHE A 116 2.74 -7.22 -0.13
N MET A 117 3.51 -6.35 0.49
CA MET A 117 4.51 -6.69 1.49
C MET A 117 4.17 -6.00 2.80
N THR A 118 4.15 -6.77 3.88
CA THR A 118 3.93 -6.32 5.25
C THR A 118 4.92 -7.04 6.19
N GLY A 119 4.52 -7.46 7.37
CA GLY A 119 5.38 -8.15 8.33
C GLY A 119 5.82 -7.24 9.46
N GLY A 120 7.11 -7.12 9.70
CA GLY A 120 7.71 -6.09 10.54
C GLY A 120 7.70 -4.75 9.81
N GLU A 121 8.86 -4.30 9.36
CA GLU A 121 8.97 -3.14 8.46
C GLU A 121 9.66 -3.57 7.15
N PRO A 122 8.95 -3.64 6.02
CA PRO A 122 9.53 -4.10 4.76
C PRO A 122 10.74 -3.26 4.31
N THR A 123 10.76 -1.96 4.59
CA THR A 123 11.85 -1.07 4.19
C THR A 123 13.18 -1.35 4.90
N VAL A 124 13.20 -2.15 5.95
CA VAL A 124 14.44 -2.71 6.54
C VAL A 124 15.17 -3.57 5.50
N ARG A 125 14.41 -4.20 4.59
CA ARG A 125 14.92 -5.02 3.47
C ARG A 125 14.88 -4.26 2.13
N LYS A 126 14.99 -2.92 2.14
CA LYS A 126 14.84 -2.09 0.93
C LYS A 126 15.68 -2.55 -0.25
N ASN A 127 16.90 -3.01 -0.03
CA ASN A 127 17.80 -3.44 -1.12
C ASN A 127 17.30 -4.70 -1.82
N ASP A 128 16.80 -5.68 -1.06
CA ASP A 128 16.24 -6.90 -1.66
C ASP A 128 14.91 -6.60 -2.38
N ILE A 129 14.11 -5.72 -1.82
CA ILE A 129 12.83 -5.31 -2.43
C ILE A 129 13.06 -4.53 -3.73
N LEU A 130 14.03 -3.61 -3.76
CA LEU A 130 14.41 -2.90 -4.98
C LEU A 130 14.94 -3.86 -6.06
N LYS A 131 15.80 -4.79 -5.68
CA LYS A 131 16.31 -5.85 -6.59
C LYS A 131 15.19 -6.74 -7.12
N LEU A 132 14.21 -7.10 -6.28
CA LEU A 132 13.04 -7.88 -6.67
C LEU A 132 12.15 -7.10 -7.65
N ALA A 133 11.89 -5.82 -7.37
CA ALA A 133 11.09 -4.94 -8.20
C ALA A 133 11.75 -4.67 -9.56
N GLU A 134 13.09 -4.55 -9.60
CA GLU A 134 13.86 -4.42 -10.84
C GLU A 134 13.76 -5.68 -11.70
N LYS A 135 13.93 -6.86 -11.10
CA LYS A 135 13.83 -8.16 -11.79
C LYS A 135 12.41 -8.41 -12.31
N HIS A 136 11.41 -8.09 -11.54
CA HIS A 136 9.99 -8.26 -11.88
C HIS A 136 9.33 -6.92 -12.23
N ASN A 137 9.90 -6.24 -13.22
CA ASN A 137 9.51 -4.90 -13.64
C ASN A 137 8.12 -4.82 -14.30
N ASP A 138 7.48 -5.95 -14.53
CA ASP A 138 6.10 -6.12 -14.99
C ASP A 138 5.09 -6.36 -13.85
N CYS A 139 5.56 -6.45 -12.61
CA CYS A 139 4.71 -6.57 -11.42
C CYS A 139 4.55 -5.23 -10.70
N MET A 140 3.50 -5.12 -9.90
CA MET A 140 3.28 -4.00 -8.97
C MET A 140 3.45 -4.46 -7.52
N PHE A 141 4.22 -3.70 -6.75
CA PHE A 141 4.51 -3.98 -5.35
C PHE A 141 3.95 -2.87 -4.45
N GLY A 142 3.13 -3.23 -3.46
CA GLY A 142 2.62 -2.33 -2.43
C GLY A 142 3.26 -2.63 -1.08
N LEU A 143 3.89 -1.64 -0.46
CA LEU A 143 4.59 -1.79 0.81
C LEU A 143 3.82 -1.12 1.94
N PHE A 144 3.38 -1.90 2.93
CA PHE A 144 2.88 -1.36 4.19
C PHE A 144 4.07 -0.92 5.03
N SER A 145 4.22 0.38 5.23
CA SER A 145 5.41 0.92 5.89
C SER A 145 5.08 1.85 7.04
N ASN A 146 5.92 1.80 8.06
CA ASN A 146 5.91 2.79 9.15
C ASN A 146 6.54 4.14 8.75
N SER A 147 6.97 4.27 7.49
CA SER A 147 7.47 5.51 6.87
C SER A 147 8.83 6.03 7.35
N THR A 148 9.39 5.51 8.43
CA THR A 148 10.59 6.08 9.09
C THR A 148 11.86 5.95 8.26
N LEU A 149 11.92 4.99 7.32
CA LEU A 149 13.08 4.71 6.47
C LEU A 149 12.90 5.20 5.03
N ILE A 150 11.85 5.99 4.75
CA ILE A 150 11.64 6.61 3.45
C ILE A 150 12.52 7.86 3.35
N ASP A 151 13.49 7.82 2.46
CA ASP A 151 14.45 8.88 2.19
C ASP A 151 14.45 9.27 0.69
N GLU A 152 15.18 10.32 0.35
CA GLU A 152 15.28 10.80 -1.03
C GLU A 152 15.90 9.77 -1.98
N GLU A 153 16.89 8.99 -1.52
CA GLU A 153 17.55 7.97 -2.33
C GLU A 153 16.57 6.88 -2.73
N LEU A 154 15.76 6.42 -1.76
CA LEU A 154 14.69 5.45 -2.00
C LEU A 154 13.64 6.01 -2.97
N CYS A 155 13.22 7.28 -2.80
CA CYS A 155 12.25 7.91 -3.70
C CYS A 155 12.79 8.00 -5.15
N LYS A 156 14.05 8.36 -5.34
CA LYS A 156 14.70 8.38 -6.68
C LYS A 156 14.66 7.00 -7.34
N LYS A 157 15.03 5.96 -6.59
CA LYS A 157 14.99 4.58 -7.09
C LYS A 157 13.57 4.11 -7.43
N ILE A 158 12.59 4.45 -6.62
CA ILE A 158 11.19 4.11 -6.88
C ILE A 158 10.65 4.81 -8.13
N VAL A 159 11.01 6.08 -8.37
CA VAL A 159 10.65 6.78 -9.60
C VAL A 159 11.30 6.14 -10.83
N GLU A 160 12.55 5.69 -10.72
CA GLU A 160 13.26 4.96 -11.78
C GLU A 160 12.56 3.63 -12.11
N LEU A 161 12.27 2.83 -11.08
CA LEU A 161 11.60 1.52 -11.21
C LEU A 161 10.13 1.64 -11.61
N GLY A 162 9.38 2.56 -11.01
CA GLY A 162 7.99 2.89 -11.32
C GLY A 162 6.94 1.83 -10.92
N ASN A 163 7.33 0.82 -10.15
CA ASN A 163 6.48 -0.32 -9.81
C ASN A 163 6.38 -0.62 -8.31
N ILE A 164 6.74 0.33 -7.47
CA ILE A 164 6.56 0.27 -6.02
C ILE A 164 5.66 1.40 -5.56
N THR A 165 4.68 1.11 -4.72
CA THR A 165 3.83 2.08 -4.03
C THR A 165 3.85 1.84 -2.53
N PHE A 166 3.55 2.88 -1.75
CA PHE A 166 3.49 2.78 -0.29
C PHE A 166 2.06 2.89 0.23
N LEU A 167 1.83 2.19 1.34
CA LEU A 167 0.70 2.33 2.22
C LEU A 167 1.23 2.76 3.58
N LEU A 168 1.24 4.08 3.81
CA LEU A 168 1.85 4.69 4.98
C LEU A 168 0.97 4.49 6.20
N SER A 169 1.56 3.96 7.24
CA SER A 169 0.85 3.71 8.49
C SER A 169 0.61 5.01 9.26
N ILE A 170 -0.65 5.38 9.49
CA ILE A 170 -1.03 6.58 10.26
C ILE A 170 -2.30 6.29 11.07
N GLU A 171 -2.40 6.88 12.28
CA GLU A 171 -3.45 6.55 13.23
C GLU A 171 -4.29 7.77 13.68
N GLY A 172 -4.36 8.81 12.84
CA GLY A 172 -5.16 10.00 13.11
C GLY A 172 -4.34 11.24 13.46
N THR A 173 -4.62 11.88 14.58
CA THR A 173 -3.91 13.06 15.07
C THR A 173 -2.50 12.73 15.58
N PRO A 174 -1.61 13.74 15.78
CA PRO A 174 -0.31 13.49 16.42
C PRO A 174 -0.42 12.66 17.71
N GLU A 175 -1.39 13.01 18.57
CA GLU A 175 -1.56 12.38 19.88
C GLU A 175 -2.00 10.91 19.75
N THR A 176 -3.01 10.62 18.89
CA THR A 176 -3.49 9.25 18.67
C THR A 176 -2.48 8.40 17.94
N ASN A 177 -1.76 9.00 17.02
CA ASN A 177 -0.71 8.33 16.24
C ASN A 177 0.49 7.95 17.13
N ASP A 178 1.07 8.93 17.81
CA ASP A 178 2.28 8.72 18.62
C ASP A 178 1.97 7.92 19.88
N GLY A 179 0.78 8.05 20.44
CA GLY A 179 0.29 7.21 21.53
C GLY A 179 0.27 5.71 21.24
N ARG A 180 0.11 5.31 19.95
CA ARG A 180 0.16 3.90 19.55
C ARG A 180 1.53 3.51 18.99
N ARG A 181 2.16 4.39 18.23
CA ARG A 181 3.35 4.06 17.43
C ARG A 181 4.66 4.50 18.06
N GLY A 182 4.60 5.40 19.04
CA GLY A 182 5.75 6.00 19.70
C GLY A 182 6.01 7.43 19.24
N ASP A 183 6.65 8.19 20.12
CA ASP A 183 6.90 9.61 19.97
C ASP A 183 7.68 9.92 18.69
N GLY A 184 7.22 10.94 17.96
CA GLY A 184 7.85 11.41 16.72
C GLY A 184 7.48 10.63 15.46
N HIS A 185 6.71 9.54 15.56
CA HIS A 185 6.29 8.79 14.38
C HIS A 185 5.39 9.62 13.47
N TYR A 186 4.49 10.43 14.02
CA TYR A 186 3.64 11.31 13.20
C TYR A 186 4.48 12.24 12.31
N ALA A 187 5.51 12.85 12.88
CA ALA A 187 6.43 13.72 12.11
C ALA A 187 7.16 12.95 10.99
N ALA A 188 7.58 11.71 11.25
CA ALA A 188 8.21 10.86 10.25
C ALA A 188 7.24 10.55 9.07
N VAL A 189 5.98 10.23 9.37
CA VAL A 189 4.95 10.00 8.34
C VAL A 189 4.71 11.27 7.52
N MET A 190 4.61 12.42 8.16
CA MET A 190 4.43 13.71 7.45
C MET A 190 5.60 13.99 6.51
N LYS A 191 6.83 13.78 6.96
CA LYS A 191 8.03 13.91 6.12
C LYS A 191 8.01 12.94 4.94
N ALA A 192 7.63 11.70 5.16
CA ALA A 192 7.52 10.69 4.09
C ALA A 192 6.45 11.09 3.06
N MET A 193 5.27 11.55 3.49
CA MET A 193 4.22 12.04 2.59
C MET A 193 4.73 13.21 1.73
N ASP A 194 5.42 14.17 2.35
CA ASP A 194 5.96 15.33 1.64
C ASP A 194 7.02 14.91 0.60
N LEU A 195 7.91 13.96 0.94
CA LEU A 195 8.89 13.40 0.00
C LEU A 195 8.21 12.67 -1.16
N LEU A 196 7.29 11.76 -0.88
CA LEU A 196 6.59 10.99 -1.92
C LEU A 196 5.81 11.91 -2.86
N LYS A 197 5.16 12.94 -2.32
CA LYS A 197 4.48 13.98 -3.10
C LYS A 197 5.46 14.78 -3.95
N GLN A 198 6.59 15.21 -3.40
CA GLN A 198 7.64 15.95 -4.11
C GLN A 198 8.20 15.16 -5.30
N TYR A 199 8.38 13.85 -5.15
CA TYR A 199 8.87 12.96 -6.22
C TYR A 199 7.77 12.48 -7.16
N GLY A 200 6.51 12.86 -6.92
CA GLY A 200 5.37 12.46 -7.73
C GLY A 200 5.08 10.96 -7.69
N ILE A 201 5.30 10.32 -6.54
CA ILE A 201 5.01 8.90 -6.31
C ILE A 201 3.59 8.76 -5.77
N ILE A 202 2.78 7.89 -6.38
CA ILE A 202 1.45 7.57 -5.87
C ILE A 202 1.61 6.76 -4.59
N PHE A 203 0.90 7.17 -3.54
CA PHE A 203 0.86 6.44 -2.26
C PHE A 203 -0.52 6.53 -1.62
N GLY A 204 -0.75 5.62 -0.71
CA GLY A 204 -1.94 5.60 0.14
C GLY A 204 -1.59 5.56 1.62
N THR A 205 -2.63 5.39 2.44
CA THR A 205 -2.50 5.24 3.89
C THR A 205 -3.01 3.87 4.35
N SER A 206 -2.42 3.36 5.41
CA SER A 206 -2.85 2.19 6.16
C SER A 206 -3.22 2.62 7.57
N ILE A 207 -4.49 2.52 7.90
CA ILE A 207 -5.06 3.03 9.14
C ILE A 207 -5.59 1.86 9.94
N CYS A 208 -4.98 1.58 11.08
CA CYS A 208 -5.50 0.59 12.01
C CYS A 208 -6.33 1.30 13.07
N TYR A 209 -7.66 1.18 13.00
CA TYR A 209 -8.54 1.85 13.95
C TYR A 209 -8.82 1.00 15.19
N THR A 210 -8.75 1.67 16.32
CA THR A 210 -9.01 1.17 17.66
C THR A 210 -10.07 2.02 18.33
N ARG A 211 -10.44 1.69 19.55
CA ARG A 211 -11.35 2.54 20.34
C ARG A 211 -10.76 3.93 20.61
N ALA A 212 -9.44 4.05 20.68
CA ALA A 212 -8.76 5.29 21.02
C ALA A 212 -8.69 6.30 19.86
N ASN A 213 -8.79 5.85 18.61
CA ASN A 213 -8.58 6.70 17.43
C ASN A 213 -9.69 6.68 16.39
N VAL A 214 -10.74 5.87 16.58
CA VAL A 214 -11.81 5.71 15.58
C VAL A 214 -12.45 7.05 15.19
N GLU A 215 -12.72 7.91 16.14
CA GLU A 215 -13.29 9.24 15.87
C GLU A 215 -12.32 10.14 15.09
N ALA A 216 -11.05 10.13 15.48
CA ALA A 216 -10.01 10.92 14.82
C ALA A 216 -9.76 10.48 13.37
N VAL A 217 -9.74 9.17 13.08
CA VAL A 217 -9.45 8.64 11.74
C VAL A 217 -10.67 8.65 10.81
N THR A 218 -11.88 8.82 11.35
CA THR A 218 -13.12 8.94 10.56
C THR A 218 -13.57 10.39 10.38
N ASP A 219 -12.92 11.35 11.04
CA ASP A 219 -13.22 12.78 10.87
C ASP A 219 -12.91 13.22 9.43
N GLU A 220 -13.86 13.91 8.82
CA GLU A 220 -13.71 14.45 7.46
C GLU A 220 -12.50 15.39 7.33
N LYS A 221 -12.15 16.13 8.39
CA LYS A 221 -10.97 17.02 8.40
C LYS A 221 -9.68 16.22 8.27
N PHE A 222 -9.58 15.09 8.97
CA PHE A 222 -8.43 14.19 8.84
C PHE A 222 -8.34 13.60 7.43
N LEU A 223 -9.47 13.12 6.88
CA LEU A 223 -9.51 12.56 5.52
C LEU A 223 -9.10 13.60 4.47
N ARG A 224 -9.60 14.83 4.58
CA ARG A 224 -9.19 15.93 3.70
C ARG A 224 -7.70 16.26 3.86
N PHE A 225 -7.21 16.31 5.09
CA PHE A 225 -5.82 16.59 5.38
C PHE A 225 -4.87 15.58 4.73
N ILE A 226 -5.11 14.26 4.89
CA ILE A 226 -4.25 13.25 4.25
C ILE A 226 -4.35 13.25 2.72
N ALA A 227 -5.53 13.57 2.17
CA ALA A 227 -5.70 13.75 0.73
C ALA A 227 -4.93 14.97 0.19
N ASP A 228 -4.91 16.08 0.93
CA ASP A 228 -4.14 17.29 0.59
C ASP A 228 -2.63 17.06 0.73
N LYS A 229 -2.21 16.20 1.67
CA LYS A 229 -0.84 15.70 1.78
C LYS A 229 -0.41 14.81 0.62
N GLY A 230 -1.35 14.35 -0.20
CA GLY A 230 -1.06 13.60 -1.43
C GLY A 230 -1.48 12.14 -1.41
N ALA A 231 -2.06 11.62 -0.33
CA ALA A 231 -2.61 10.27 -0.31
C ALA A 231 -3.74 10.12 -1.33
N ARG A 232 -3.73 9.03 -2.13
CA ARG A 232 -4.70 8.79 -3.20
C ARG A 232 -5.72 7.71 -2.88
N PHE A 233 -5.40 6.86 -1.92
CA PHE A 233 -6.24 5.77 -1.43
C PHE A 233 -5.92 5.49 0.03
N GLY A 234 -6.78 4.72 0.70
CA GLY A 234 -6.55 4.32 2.09
C GLY A 234 -7.18 2.97 2.40
N PHE A 235 -6.50 2.21 3.22
CA PHE A 235 -7.00 0.98 3.80
C PHE A 235 -7.29 1.20 5.27
N TYR A 236 -8.49 0.83 5.71
CA TYR A 236 -8.88 0.80 7.10
C TYR A 236 -8.88 -0.64 7.60
N PHE A 237 -8.05 -0.91 8.60
CA PHE A 237 -7.97 -2.21 9.24
C PHE A 237 -8.62 -2.14 10.63
N HIS A 238 -9.57 -3.02 10.85
CA HIS A 238 -10.09 -3.23 12.18
C HIS A 238 -9.00 -3.86 13.05
N TYR A 239 -8.70 -3.21 14.18
CA TYR A 239 -7.70 -3.74 15.10
C TYR A 239 -8.15 -5.08 15.68
N MET A 240 -7.32 -6.09 15.50
CA MET A 240 -7.51 -7.41 16.11
C MET A 240 -6.54 -7.57 17.28
N PRO A 241 -7.05 -7.71 18.52
CA PRO A 241 -6.20 -7.82 19.70
C PRO A 241 -5.42 -9.14 19.67
N VAL A 242 -4.11 -9.06 19.82
CA VAL A 242 -3.20 -10.21 19.89
C VAL A 242 -2.23 -9.99 21.05
N GLY A 243 -1.98 -11.06 21.82
CA GLY A 243 -1.04 -11.02 22.94
C GLY A 243 -1.54 -10.28 24.18
N GLN A 244 -0.65 -10.15 25.17
CA GLN A 244 -1.00 -9.61 26.49
C GLN A 244 -1.10 -8.08 26.53
N ASN A 245 -0.45 -7.37 25.59
CA ASN A 245 -0.41 -5.91 25.51
C ASN A 245 -1.36 -5.35 24.44
N ALA A 246 -2.49 -6.03 24.24
CA ALA A 246 -3.47 -5.61 23.24
C ALA A 246 -4.12 -4.26 23.61
N ALA A 247 -4.25 -3.37 22.61
CA ALA A 247 -5.00 -2.14 22.76
C ALA A 247 -6.52 -2.42 22.82
N PRO A 248 -7.34 -1.53 23.40
CA PRO A 248 -8.79 -1.68 23.40
C PRO A 248 -9.36 -1.66 21.98
N VAL A 249 -10.20 -2.64 21.64
CA VAL A 249 -10.94 -2.66 20.37
C VAL A 249 -12.04 -1.61 20.33
N SER A 250 -12.37 -1.11 19.12
CA SER A 250 -13.44 -0.12 18.95
C SER A 250 -14.83 -0.69 19.21
N TYR A 251 -15.05 -1.97 18.89
CA TYR A 251 -16.32 -2.66 19.11
C TYR A 251 -16.07 -4.04 19.71
N THR A 252 -16.82 -4.38 20.76
CA THR A 252 -16.75 -5.70 21.41
C THR A 252 -17.63 -6.75 20.74
N HIS A 253 -18.65 -6.31 19.97
CA HIS A 253 -19.56 -7.19 19.23
C HIS A 253 -19.94 -6.54 17.90
N LEU A 254 -19.40 -7.06 16.80
CA LEU A 254 -20.02 -6.95 15.49
C LEU A 254 -21.00 -8.13 15.39
N THR A 255 -22.24 -7.92 15.77
CA THR A 255 -23.32 -8.80 15.33
C THR A 255 -23.50 -8.54 13.84
N LEU A 256 -22.94 -9.43 13.01
CA LEU A 256 -23.36 -9.51 11.62
C LEU A 256 -24.88 -9.81 11.64
N PRO A 257 -25.71 -9.09 10.86
CA PRO A 257 -27.10 -9.44 10.73
C PRO A 257 -27.16 -10.86 10.18
N THR A 258 -27.63 -11.79 11.01
CA THR A 258 -28.02 -13.12 10.58
C THR A 258 -29.30 -12.96 9.77
N THR A 259 -29.19 -12.92 8.45
CA THR A 259 -30.33 -13.12 7.54
C THR A 259 -30.49 -14.58 7.26
#